data_f9745cc593b7f5c11cef7604cbe913cb
#
_entry.id   f9745cc593b7f5c11cef7604cbe913cb
#
_cell.length_a   1.000
_cell.length_b   1.000
_cell.length_c   1.000
_cell.angle_alpha   90.00
_cell.angle_beta   90.00
_cell.angle_gamma   90.00
#
_symmetry.space_group_name_H-M   'P 1'
#
loop_
_entity.id
_entity.type
_entity.pdbx_description
1 polymer ?
#
loop_
_entity_poly.entity_id
_entity_poly.type
_entity_poly.pdbx_seq_one_letter_code
_entity_poly.pdbx_strand_id
1 'polypeptide(L)' 'ASLNDAHDAAELGKLSLLAAEIARREGCAESGYRTVVNTGADAGQTVFHVHLHLLAGRALRWPPG' A
#
# COMPACT_ATOMS: atom_id res chain seq x y z
N ALA A 1 -7.65 -7.18 12.49
CA ALA A 1 -8.07 -6.48 11.31
C ALA A 1 -7.05 -6.60 10.19
N SER A 2 -7.47 -7.17 9.07
CA SER A 2 -6.68 -7.34 7.87
C SER A 2 -7.64 -7.31 6.67
N LEU A 3 -7.15 -7.50 5.46
CA LEU A 3 -8.00 -7.56 4.27
C LEU A 3 -8.98 -8.72 4.28
N ASN A 4 -8.80 -9.67 5.19
CA ASN A 4 -9.76 -10.77 5.35
C ASN A 4 -11.02 -10.33 6.09
N ASP A 5 -11.02 -9.16 6.70
CA ASP A 5 -12.15 -8.56 7.39
C ASP A 5 -12.88 -7.57 6.49
N ALA A 6 -14.20 -7.75 6.35
CA ALA A 6 -14.98 -6.94 5.42
C ALA A 6 -14.99 -5.45 5.78
N HIS A 7 -14.97 -5.10 7.07
CA HIS A 7 -15.01 -3.68 7.46
C HIS A 7 -13.68 -2.94 7.22
N ASP A 8 -12.61 -3.67 6.93
CA ASP A 8 -11.33 -3.05 6.59
C ASP A 8 -11.31 -2.43 5.18
N ALA A 9 -12.33 -2.71 4.35
CA ALA A 9 -12.40 -2.15 3.00
C ALA A 9 -12.43 -0.62 3.00
N ALA A 10 -13.20 -0.02 3.92
CA ALA A 10 -13.26 1.45 4.02
C ALA A 10 -11.94 2.03 4.48
N GLU A 11 -11.27 1.37 5.40
CA GLU A 11 -9.96 1.77 5.90
C GLU A 11 -8.91 1.71 4.79
N LEU A 12 -8.91 0.63 4.02
CA LEU A 12 -7.98 0.50 2.88
C LEU A 12 -8.22 1.59 1.85
N GLY A 13 -9.47 1.94 1.58
CA GLY A 13 -9.81 3.02 0.66
C GLY A 13 -9.21 4.34 1.11
N LYS A 14 -9.34 4.66 2.39
CA LYS A 14 -8.76 5.88 2.96
C LYS A 14 -7.24 5.89 2.85
N LEU A 15 -6.60 4.77 3.16
CA LEU A 15 -5.15 4.65 3.07
C LEU A 15 -4.66 4.79 1.63
N SER A 16 -5.39 4.22 0.67
CA SER A 16 -5.04 4.32 -0.74
C SER A 16 -5.11 5.76 -1.25
N LEU A 17 -6.14 6.50 -0.84
CA LEU A 17 -6.28 7.92 -1.20
C LEU A 17 -5.20 8.76 -0.53
N LEU A 18 -4.83 8.44 0.71
CA LEU A 18 -3.74 9.13 1.40
C LEU A 18 -2.41 8.88 0.71
N ALA A 19 -2.16 7.64 0.28
CA ALA A 19 -0.94 7.30 -0.46
C ALA A 19 -0.83 8.09 -1.76
N ALA A 20 -1.94 8.24 -2.49
CA ALA A 20 -1.97 9.03 -3.71
C ALA A 20 -1.66 10.51 -3.43
N GLU A 21 -2.18 11.05 -2.33
CA GLU A 21 -1.92 12.42 -1.90
C GLU A 21 -0.44 12.62 -1.56
N ILE A 22 0.15 11.69 -0.83
CA ILE A 22 1.57 11.73 -0.47
C ILE A 22 2.43 11.65 -1.74
N ALA A 23 2.10 10.75 -2.67
CA ALA A 23 2.82 10.62 -3.93
C ALA A 23 2.81 11.92 -4.72
N ARG A 24 1.69 12.61 -4.74
CA ARG A 24 1.57 13.90 -5.43
C ARG A 24 2.45 14.96 -4.77
N ARG A 25 2.42 15.04 -3.44
CA ARG A 25 3.23 16.01 -2.68
C ARG A 25 4.73 15.79 -2.85
N GLU A 26 5.13 14.52 -2.90
CA GLU A 26 6.54 14.15 -3.06
C GLU A 26 7.01 14.16 -4.52
N GLY A 27 6.11 14.47 -5.46
CA GLY A 27 6.46 14.58 -6.86
C GLY A 27 6.63 13.26 -7.59
N CYS A 28 6.13 12.15 -7.05
CA CYS A 28 6.25 10.84 -7.69
C CYS A 28 4.96 10.34 -8.32
N ALA A 29 3.90 11.16 -8.36
CA ALA A 29 2.63 10.74 -8.95
C ALA A 29 2.75 10.52 -10.46
N GLU A 30 3.53 11.34 -11.17
CA GLU A 30 3.72 11.21 -12.61
C GLU A 30 4.67 10.08 -12.99
N SER A 31 5.79 9.95 -12.29
CA SER A 31 6.76 8.89 -12.56
C SER A 31 6.26 7.53 -12.09
N GLY A 32 5.37 7.52 -11.13
CA GLY A 32 4.75 6.29 -10.67
C GLY A 32 5.16 5.90 -9.26
N TYR A 33 4.30 5.11 -8.66
CA TYR A 33 4.55 4.56 -7.32
C TYR A 33 3.83 3.22 -7.20
N ARG A 34 4.19 2.46 -6.18
CA ARG A 34 3.56 1.17 -5.88
C ARG A 34 3.07 1.18 -4.45
N THR A 35 1.88 0.63 -4.23
CA THR A 35 1.38 0.39 -2.88
C THR A 35 1.37 -1.10 -2.62
N VAL A 36 1.67 -1.49 -1.39
CA VAL A 36 1.74 -2.89 -0.99
C VAL A 36 0.96 -3.07 0.30
N VAL A 37 0.08 -4.06 0.33
CA VAL A 37 -0.62 -4.49 1.53
C VAL A 37 -0.28 -5.95 1.77
N ASN A 38 0.30 -6.24 2.92
CA ASN A 38 0.64 -7.61 3.29
C ASN A 38 -0.50 -8.22 4.10
N THR A 39 -0.87 -9.45 3.74
CA THR A 39 -1.94 -10.17 4.42
C THR A 39 -1.44 -11.57 4.74
N GLY A 40 -1.42 -11.91 6.03
CA GLY A 40 -0.96 -13.21 6.48
C GLY A 40 0.55 -13.28 6.66
N ALA A 41 1.01 -14.31 7.35
CA ALA A 41 2.42 -14.46 7.73
C ALA A 41 3.34 -14.66 6.52
N ASP A 42 2.91 -15.42 5.53
CA ASP A 42 3.73 -15.71 4.34
C ASP A 42 3.96 -14.46 3.47
N ALA A 43 3.08 -13.47 3.57
CA ALA A 43 3.26 -12.19 2.92
C ALA A 43 4.12 -11.23 3.73
N GLY A 44 4.54 -11.62 4.93
CA GLY A 44 5.32 -10.78 5.82
C GLY A 44 4.49 -9.87 6.72
N GLN A 45 3.22 -10.20 6.93
CA GLN A 45 2.37 -9.42 7.83
C GLN A 45 2.82 -9.65 9.28
N THR A 46 3.39 -8.62 9.89
CA THR A 46 3.80 -8.63 11.29
C THR A 46 2.86 -7.82 12.18
N VAL A 47 2.10 -6.92 11.57
CA VAL A 47 1.08 -6.11 12.25
C VAL A 47 -0.27 -6.57 11.72
N PHE A 48 -1.15 -7.03 12.62
CA PHE A 48 -2.44 -7.61 12.24
C PHE A 48 -3.54 -6.55 12.12
N HIS A 49 -3.21 -5.45 11.42
CA HIS A 49 -4.13 -4.41 10.98
C HIS A 49 -3.88 -4.18 9.50
N VAL A 50 -4.83 -3.55 8.83
CA VAL A 50 -4.56 -3.08 7.47
C VAL A 50 -3.40 -2.08 7.53
N HIS A 51 -2.37 -2.36 6.76
CA HIS A 51 -1.14 -1.60 6.77
C HIS A 51 -0.66 -1.48 5.33
N LEU A 52 -0.55 -0.26 4.81
CA LEU A 52 -0.20 -0.02 3.43
C LEU A 52 1.16 0.64 3.34
N HIS A 53 2.03 0.09 2.50
CA HIS A 53 3.34 0.68 2.19
C HIS A 53 3.27 1.41 0.86
N LEU A 54 3.93 2.55 0.79
CA LEU A 54 4.10 3.32 -0.43
C LEU A 54 5.56 3.27 -0.85
N LEU A 55 5.81 2.80 -2.07
CA LEU A 55 7.16 2.65 -2.63
C LEU A 55 7.30 3.49 -3.88
N ALA A 56 8.34 4.33 -3.92
CA ALA A 56 8.57 5.21 -5.06
C ALA A 56 10.04 5.63 -5.10
N GLY A 57 10.38 6.43 -6.09
CA GLY A 57 11.72 7.03 -6.20
C GLY A 57 12.69 6.26 -7.07
N ARG A 58 12.28 5.11 -7.60
CA ARG A 58 13.05 4.34 -8.59
C ARG A 58 12.13 3.47 -9.42
N ALA A 59 12.63 2.97 -10.53
CA ALA A 59 11.88 2.00 -11.31
C ALA A 59 11.68 0.73 -10.50
N LEU A 60 10.44 0.24 -10.48
CA LEU A 60 10.06 -0.99 -9.80
C LEU A 60 9.72 -2.03 -10.86
N ARG A 61 10.18 -3.24 -10.65
CA ARG A 61 10.07 -4.30 -11.65
C ARG A 61 8.94 -5.25 -11.33
N TRP A 62 8.66 -6.08 -12.29
CA TRP A 62 7.69 -7.15 -12.17
C TRP A 62 8.42 -8.50 -12.29
N PRO A 63 8.11 -9.54 -11.47
CA PRO A 63 7.05 -9.56 -10.46
C PRO A 63 7.32 -8.65 -9.26
N PRO A 64 6.26 -8.30 -8.49
CA PRO A 64 6.37 -7.29 -7.44
C PRO A 64 7.05 -7.76 -6.15
N GLY A 65 7.41 -8.99 -6.06
CA GLY A 65 7.96 -9.49 -4.81
C GLY A 65 9.21 -10.29 -4.90
#